data_b8583b45e9d46a05a99c09b65e919611
#
_entry.id   b8583b45e9d46a05a99c09b65e919611
#
_cell.length_a   1.000
_cell.length_b   1.000
_cell.length_c   1.000
_cell.angle_alpha   90.00
_cell.angle_beta   90.00
_cell.angle_gamma   90.00
#
_symmetry.space_group_name_H-M   'P 1'
#
loop_
_entity.id
_entity.type
_entity.pdbx_description
1 polymer ?
#
loop_
_entity_poly.entity_id
_entity_poly.type
_entity_poly.pdbx_seq_one_letter_code
_entity_poly.pdbx_strand_id
1 'polypeptide(L)'
;AMQALIDAGDEVVAVTPVWPNLTAQPRILGARLRCVALRPDADGAWQLDLPGLLAAITPRTRLLVLNSPNNPTGWTLTSAEQQAILAHCRHTGTWILSDEVYERLYYRGDTANGAAPSFLDIAAPDDRLVVVQSFSKSFLMTGWRLGWLVMPPAMTPQVGKLLEFNTSCAPVFVQRAALVALAQTEAITPRIVAHLKDCRDTLVPLLQAVPGVQVSHAPGGMYAFLRIAGQADSLQLAKRLVTEAGLGLAPGVAFAPEAEGWLRWCFASRDLARLGQGAARLTRWLSGSA
;
A
#
# COMPACT_ATOMS: atom_id res chain seq x y z
N ALA A 1 6.96 -13.48 7.22
CA ALA A 1 5.86 -14.23 6.56
C ALA A 1 6.35 -14.98 5.32
N MET A 2 6.89 -14.26 4.31
CA MET A 2 7.25 -14.90 3.02
C MET A 2 8.22 -16.09 3.18
N GLN A 3 9.22 -16.02 4.04
CA GLN A 3 10.13 -17.12 4.35
C GLN A 3 9.44 -18.38 4.91
N ALA A 4 8.25 -18.25 5.47
CA ALA A 4 7.45 -19.39 5.94
C ALA A 4 6.49 -19.94 4.88
N LEU A 5 6.31 -19.22 3.76
CA LEU A 5 5.28 -19.55 2.77
C LEU A 5 5.83 -20.03 1.44
N ILE A 6 7.03 -19.59 1.05
CA ILE A 6 7.59 -19.83 -0.28
C ILE A 6 9.03 -20.34 -0.22
N ASP A 7 9.35 -21.18 -1.17
CA ASP A 7 10.69 -21.72 -1.44
C ASP A 7 11.19 -21.26 -2.82
N ALA A 8 12.49 -21.51 -3.09
CA ALA A 8 13.07 -21.23 -4.39
C ALA A 8 12.35 -22.02 -5.51
N GLY A 9 11.99 -21.35 -6.59
CA GLY A 9 11.26 -21.90 -7.72
C GLY A 9 9.74 -21.86 -7.61
N ASP A 10 9.16 -21.51 -6.46
CA ASP A 10 7.72 -21.31 -6.30
C ASP A 10 7.19 -20.19 -7.19
N GLU A 11 5.94 -20.31 -7.63
CA GLU A 11 5.25 -19.25 -8.38
C GLU A 11 4.55 -18.29 -7.40
N VAL A 12 4.86 -17.00 -7.54
CA VAL A 12 4.22 -15.92 -6.76
C VAL A 12 3.55 -14.95 -7.71
N VAL A 13 2.29 -14.61 -7.43
CA VAL A 13 1.56 -13.54 -8.12
C VAL A 13 1.50 -12.31 -7.22
N ALA A 14 1.79 -11.13 -7.75
CA ALA A 14 1.66 -9.86 -7.02
C ALA A 14 0.90 -8.83 -7.84
N VAL A 15 0.04 -8.06 -7.18
CA VAL A 15 -0.62 -6.90 -7.81
C VAL A 15 0.32 -5.69 -7.71
N THR A 16 0.57 -5.05 -8.84
CA THR A 16 1.48 -3.91 -8.99
C THR A 16 0.79 -2.69 -9.65
N PRO A 17 1.30 -1.44 -9.54
CA PRO A 17 2.48 -1.06 -8.77
C PRO A 17 2.26 -1.20 -7.26
N VAL A 18 3.32 -1.53 -6.54
CA VAL A 18 3.24 -1.80 -5.10
C VAL A 18 4.54 -1.42 -4.40
N TRP A 19 4.51 -1.30 -3.08
CA TRP A 19 5.71 -1.09 -2.27
C TRP A 19 6.80 -2.11 -2.62
N PRO A 20 8.01 -1.67 -3.05
CA PRO A 20 9.02 -2.53 -3.68
C PRO A 20 9.41 -3.77 -2.86
N ASN A 21 9.35 -3.71 -1.54
CA ASN A 21 9.68 -4.86 -0.70
C ASN A 21 8.77 -6.07 -0.98
N LEU A 22 7.51 -5.85 -1.38
CA LEU A 22 6.56 -6.93 -1.64
C LEU A 22 6.87 -7.70 -2.93
N THR A 23 7.60 -7.09 -3.87
CA THR A 23 8.07 -7.74 -5.09
C THR A 23 9.54 -8.18 -5.01
N ALA A 24 10.34 -7.50 -4.20
CA ALA A 24 11.76 -7.86 -4.01
C ALA A 24 11.93 -9.12 -3.14
N GLN A 25 11.16 -9.25 -2.06
CA GLN A 25 11.29 -10.37 -1.13
C GLN A 25 11.08 -11.75 -1.80
N PRO A 26 10.04 -11.99 -2.63
CA PRO A 26 9.93 -13.24 -3.35
C PRO A 26 11.13 -13.54 -4.25
N ARG A 27 11.65 -12.51 -4.95
CA ARG A 27 12.84 -12.67 -5.82
C ARG A 27 14.09 -13.02 -5.02
N ILE A 28 14.29 -12.39 -3.85
CA ILE A 28 15.42 -12.70 -2.94
C ILE A 28 15.34 -14.14 -2.45
N LEU A 29 14.13 -14.67 -2.26
CA LEU A 29 13.91 -16.06 -1.87
C LEU A 29 13.97 -17.05 -3.05
N GLY A 30 14.27 -16.56 -4.28
CA GLY A 30 14.40 -17.40 -5.47
C GLY A 30 13.08 -17.81 -6.10
N ALA A 31 11.96 -17.19 -5.73
CA ALA A 31 10.66 -17.46 -6.33
C ALA A 31 10.49 -16.79 -7.69
N ARG A 32 9.65 -17.36 -8.54
CA ARG A 32 9.25 -16.81 -9.83
C ARG A 32 8.08 -15.87 -9.64
N LEU A 33 8.31 -14.57 -9.81
CA LEU A 33 7.31 -13.55 -9.61
C LEU A 33 6.61 -13.20 -10.93
N ARG A 34 5.27 -13.30 -10.94
CA ARG A 34 4.37 -12.79 -11.97
C ARG A 34 3.63 -11.57 -11.41
N CYS A 35 3.71 -10.43 -12.10
CA CYS A 35 2.99 -9.22 -11.74
C CYS A 35 1.70 -9.10 -12.55
N VAL A 36 0.62 -8.67 -11.88
CA VAL A 36 -0.65 -8.27 -12.48
C VAL A 36 -0.83 -6.78 -12.22
N ALA A 37 -0.82 -6.00 -13.29
CA ALA A 37 -0.81 -4.55 -13.19
C ALA A 37 -2.20 -3.98 -12.90
N LEU A 38 -2.31 -3.12 -11.89
CA LEU A 38 -3.39 -2.15 -11.80
C LEU A 38 -3.29 -1.19 -13.00
N ARG A 39 -4.43 -0.67 -13.45
CA ARG A 39 -4.48 0.30 -14.55
C ARG A 39 -5.19 1.57 -14.13
N PRO A 40 -4.66 2.74 -14.46
CA PRO A 40 -5.38 3.99 -14.23
C PRO A 40 -6.52 4.11 -15.25
N ASP A 41 -7.68 4.58 -14.80
CA ASP A 41 -8.75 5.03 -15.67
C ASP A 41 -8.48 6.44 -16.23
N ALA A 42 -9.46 7.00 -16.95
CA ALA A 42 -9.33 8.33 -17.56
C ALA A 42 -9.07 9.45 -16.53
N ASP A 43 -9.60 9.30 -15.31
CA ASP A 43 -9.46 10.26 -14.22
C ASP A 43 -8.21 10.00 -13.36
N GLY A 44 -7.43 8.97 -13.68
CA GLY A 44 -6.23 8.56 -12.96
C GLY A 44 -6.50 7.71 -11.71
N ALA A 45 -7.74 7.23 -11.51
CA ALA A 45 -8.04 6.28 -10.45
C ALA A 45 -7.62 4.87 -10.88
N TRP A 46 -6.92 4.19 -9.99
CA TRP A 46 -6.35 2.87 -10.26
C TRP A 46 -7.39 1.77 -10.07
N GLN A 47 -7.43 0.82 -11.01
CA GLN A 47 -8.43 -0.25 -11.10
C GLN A 47 -7.73 -1.61 -11.23
N LEU A 48 -8.33 -2.64 -10.64
CA LEU A 48 -7.92 -4.03 -10.78
C LEU A 48 -8.66 -4.69 -11.95
N ASP A 49 -7.92 -5.34 -12.83
CA ASP A 49 -8.47 -6.36 -13.73
C ASP A 49 -8.64 -7.67 -12.94
N LEU A 50 -9.78 -7.80 -12.24
CA LEU A 50 -10.06 -8.98 -11.43
C LEU A 50 -10.09 -10.28 -12.26
N PRO A 51 -10.73 -10.36 -13.43
CA PRO A 51 -10.64 -11.56 -14.29
C PRO A 51 -9.20 -11.91 -14.66
N GLY A 52 -8.39 -10.92 -15.02
CA GLY A 52 -6.97 -11.11 -15.34
C GLY A 52 -6.16 -11.58 -14.13
N LEU A 53 -6.45 -11.08 -12.93
CA LEU A 53 -5.82 -11.55 -11.70
C LEU A 53 -6.18 -13.03 -11.44
N LEU A 54 -7.46 -13.38 -11.47
CA LEU A 54 -7.90 -14.75 -11.22
C LEU A 54 -7.31 -15.73 -12.26
N ALA A 55 -7.24 -15.34 -13.52
CA ALA A 55 -6.59 -16.15 -14.57
C ALA A 55 -5.06 -16.30 -14.37
N ALA A 56 -4.43 -15.36 -13.66
CA ALA A 56 -3.01 -15.44 -13.34
C ALA A 56 -2.70 -16.43 -12.21
N ILE A 57 -3.68 -16.68 -11.32
CA ILE A 57 -3.57 -17.59 -10.18
C ILE A 57 -4.01 -18.99 -10.62
N THR A 58 -3.08 -19.94 -10.58
CA THR A 58 -3.30 -21.33 -10.98
C THR A 58 -2.97 -22.29 -9.81
N PRO A 59 -3.28 -23.58 -9.91
CA PRO A 59 -2.85 -24.57 -8.89
C PRO A 59 -1.33 -24.65 -8.67
N ARG A 60 -0.51 -24.05 -9.55
CA ARG A 60 0.94 -23.92 -9.37
C ARG A 60 1.33 -22.66 -8.60
N THR A 61 0.43 -21.69 -8.48
CA THR A 61 0.68 -20.46 -7.75
C THR A 61 0.71 -20.75 -6.26
N ARG A 62 1.86 -20.57 -5.64
CA ARG A 62 2.07 -20.79 -4.21
C ARG A 62 1.52 -19.65 -3.37
N LEU A 63 1.74 -18.41 -3.81
CA LEU A 63 1.43 -17.21 -3.04
C LEU A 63 0.86 -16.11 -3.93
N LEU A 64 -0.23 -15.49 -3.49
CA LEU A 64 -0.73 -14.20 -3.95
C LEU A 64 -0.32 -13.12 -2.95
N VAL A 65 0.29 -12.04 -3.43
CA VAL A 65 0.70 -10.87 -2.63
C VAL A 65 -0.17 -9.68 -3.00
N LEU A 66 -0.85 -9.13 -2.02
CA LEU A 66 -1.74 -7.96 -2.14
C LEU A 66 -1.33 -6.89 -1.13
N ASN A 67 -1.55 -5.62 -1.48
CA ASN A 67 -1.45 -4.49 -0.55
C ASN A 67 -2.68 -3.59 -0.75
N SER A 68 -3.56 -3.54 0.24
CA SER A 68 -4.83 -2.80 0.16
C SER A 68 -5.20 -2.25 1.55
N PRO A 69 -5.37 -0.92 1.69
CA PRO A 69 -5.12 0.14 0.71
C PRO A 69 -3.67 0.18 0.22
N ASN A 70 -3.49 0.48 -1.07
CA ASN A 70 -2.23 0.30 -1.78
C ASN A 70 -1.25 1.49 -1.62
N ASN A 71 0.00 1.17 -1.49
CA ASN A 71 1.11 2.09 -1.68
C ASN A 71 1.81 1.72 -3.02
N PRO A 72 1.75 2.56 -4.08
CA PRO A 72 1.62 4.03 -4.05
C PRO A 72 0.24 4.59 -4.42
N THR A 73 -0.68 3.80 -4.96
CA THR A 73 -1.84 4.29 -5.71
C THR A 73 -3.03 4.71 -4.83
N GLY A 74 -3.08 4.19 -3.59
CA GLY A 74 -4.25 4.30 -2.71
C GLY A 74 -5.44 3.43 -3.13
N TRP A 75 -5.29 2.64 -4.23
CA TRP A 75 -6.30 1.66 -4.62
C TRP A 75 -6.67 0.75 -3.44
N THR A 76 -7.94 0.42 -3.35
CA THR A 76 -8.46 -0.39 -2.24
C THR A 76 -9.40 -1.43 -2.79
N LEU A 77 -9.18 -2.70 -2.43
CA LEU A 77 -10.06 -3.82 -2.76
C LEU A 77 -11.45 -3.59 -2.21
N THR A 78 -12.45 -3.89 -2.99
CA THR A 78 -13.83 -4.01 -2.53
C THR A 78 -14.07 -5.35 -1.84
N SER A 79 -15.09 -5.44 -0.98
CA SER A 79 -15.47 -6.71 -0.34
C SER A 79 -15.84 -7.79 -1.37
N ALA A 80 -16.45 -7.40 -2.50
CA ALA A 80 -16.79 -8.34 -3.57
C ALA A 80 -15.55 -8.91 -4.26
N GLU A 81 -14.53 -8.07 -4.53
CA GLU A 81 -13.24 -8.53 -5.08
C GLU A 81 -12.53 -9.46 -4.10
N GLN A 82 -12.52 -9.11 -2.80
CA GLN A 82 -11.92 -9.98 -1.77
C GLN A 82 -12.60 -11.34 -1.69
N GLN A 83 -13.94 -11.39 -1.74
CA GLN A 83 -14.70 -12.65 -1.76
C GLN A 83 -14.34 -13.52 -2.97
N ALA A 84 -14.29 -12.92 -4.17
CA ALA A 84 -13.92 -13.63 -5.38
C ALA A 84 -12.49 -14.17 -5.34
N ILE A 85 -11.53 -13.36 -4.86
CA ILE A 85 -10.13 -13.74 -4.71
C ILE A 85 -9.99 -14.88 -3.69
N LEU A 86 -10.62 -14.76 -2.52
CA LEU A 86 -10.54 -15.79 -1.47
C LEU A 86 -11.14 -17.12 -1.94
N ALA A 87 -12.30 -17.08 -2.61
CA ALA A 87 -12.93 -18.28 -3.16
C ALA A 87 -12.04 -18.96 -4.21
N HIS A 88 -11.41 -18.18 -5.10
CA HIS A 88 -10.50 -18.70 -6.10
C HIS A 88 -9.22 -19.29 -5.47
N CYS A 89 -8.64 -18.61 -4.49
CA CYS A 89 -7.45 -19.10 -3.77
C CYS A 89 -7.72 -20.36 -2.96
N ARG A 90 -8.91 -20.50 -2.37
CA ARG A 90 -9.37 -21.77 -1.75
C ARG A 90 -9.41 -22.91 -2.77
N HIS A 91 -9.96 -22.65 -3.96
CA HIS A 91 -10.04 -23.65 -5.04
C HIS A 91 -8.67 -24.08 -5.57
N THR A 92 -7.74 -23.13 -5.76
CA THR A 92 -6.39 -23.40 -6.30
C THR A 92 -5.39 -23.85 -5.23
N GLY A 93 -5.72 -23.71 -3.95
CA GLY A 93 -4.80 -23.98 -2.85
C GLY A 93 -3.71 -22.92 -2.67
N THR A 94 -3.90 -21.73 -3.21
CA THR A 94 -2.96 -20.61 -3.16
C THR A 94 -3.02 -19.90 -1.80
N TRP A 95 -1.86 -19.55 -1.23
CA TRP A 95 -1.79 -18.67 -0.06
C TRP A 95 -2.05 -17.21 -0.44
N ILE A 96 -2.67 -16.46 0.45
CA ILE A 96 -2.82 -15.01 0.33
C ILE A 96 -1.96 -14.35 1.40
N LEU A 97 -1.05 -13.46 1.01
CA LEU A 97 -0.39 -12.49 1.88
C LEU A 97 -1.01 -11.13 1.62
N SER A 98 -1.85 -10.67 2.53
CA SER A 98 -2.52 -9.36 2.46
C SER A 98 -1.79 -8.37 3.37
N ASP A 99 -1.11 -7.41 2.76
CA ASP A 99 -0.52 -6.27 3.47
C ASP A 99 -1.61 -5.20 3.65
N GLU A 100 -2.17 -5.13 4.86
CA GLU A 100 -3.29 -4.25 5.24
C GLU A 100 -2.84 -3.13 6.19
N VAL A 101 -1.57 -2.74 6.16
CA VAL A 101 -1.00 -1.73 7.08
C VAL A 101 -1.66 -0.35 7.00
N TYR A 102 -2.43 -0.08 5.94
CA TYR A 102 -3.18 1.16 5.74
C TYR A 102 -4.69 0.99 5.97
N GLU A 103 -5.18 -0.12 6.50
CA GLU A 103 -6.61 -0.44 6.63
C GLU A 103 -7.43 0.70 7.24
N ARG A 104 -6.90 1.34 8.31
CA ARG A 104 -7.55 2.46 8.99
C ARG A 104 -7.46 3.78 8.22
N LEU A 105 -6.54 3.92 7.30
CA LEU A 105 -6.40 5.10 6.46
C LEU A 105 -7.31 4.97 5.24
N TYR A 106 -8.63 5.01 5.48
CA TYR A 106 -9.66 4.81 4.49
C TYR A 106 -10.69 5.95 4.56
N TYR A 107 -11.09 6.49 3.42
CA TYR A 107 -11.75 7.79 3.34
C TYR A 107 -13.14 7.75 2.71
N ARG A 108 -13.66 6.59 2.27
CA ARG A 108 -14.98 6.48 1.65
C ARG A 108 -16.12 6.56 2.66
N GLY A 109 -15.94 6.04 3.87
CA GLY A 109 -16.97 6.04 4.89
C GLY A 109 -18.13 5.08 4.61
N ASP A 110 -17.91 4.10 3.74
CA ASP A 110 -18.89 3.10 3.30
C ASP A 110 -18.80 1.77 4.07
N THR A 111 -18.01 1.73 5.13
CA THR A 111 -17.85 0.58 6.02
C THR A 111 -18.28 0.90 7.44
N ALA A 112 -18.84 -0.07 8.15
CA ALA A 112 -19.41 0.13 9.48
C ALA A 112 -18.37 0.57 10.53
N ASN A 113 -17.11 0.13 10.39
CA ASN A 113 -16.03 0.43 11.32
C ASN A 113 -15.09 1.55 10.82
N GLY A 114 -15.40 2.18 9.67
CA GLY A 114 -14.60 3.23 9.05
C GLY A 114 -13.23 2.78 8.52
N ALA A 115 -12.95 1.47 8.54
CA ALA A 115 -11.74 0.89 7.96
C ALA A 115 -11.99 0.37 6.54
N ALA A 116 -10.95 0.20 5.74
CA ALA A 116 -11.05 -0.50 4.46
C ALA A 116 -11.51 -1.94 4.66
N PRO A 117 -12.18 -2.56 3.66
CA PRO A 117 -12.51 -3.97 3.71
C PRO A 117 -11.25 -4.82 3.96
N SER A 118 -11.36 -5.82 4.83
CA SER A 118 -10.28 -6.74 5.20
C SER A 118 -10.62 -8.17 4.81
N PHE A 119 -9.61 -8.96 4.44
CA PHE A 119 -9.82 -10.40 4.31
C PHE A 119 -10.21 -11.06 5.63
N LEU A 120 -9.89 -10.45 6.77
CA LEU A 120 -10.29 -10.95 8.10
C LEU A 120 -11.80 -10.89 8.32
N ASP A 121 -12.53 -10.05 7.56
CA ASP A 121 -14.00 -9.96 7.66
C ASP A 121 -14.71 -11.18 7.07
N ILE A 122 -14.02 -11.95 6.20
CA ILE A 122 -14.62 -13.03 5.40
C ILE A 122 -13.87 -14.37 5.48
N ALA A 123 -12.67 -14.38 6.03
CA ALA A 123 -11.84 -15.58 6.11
C ALA A 123 -12.18 -16.45 7.33
N ALA A 124 -12.05 -17.77 7.16
CA ALA A 124 -12.04 -18.71 8.26
C ALA A 124 -10.63 -18.81 8.90
N PRO A 125 -10.53 -19.23 10.19
CA PRO A 125 -9.24 -19.28 10.89
C PRO A 125 -8.19 -20.22 10.28
N ASP A 126 -8.61 -21.18 9.46
CA ASP A 126 -7.77 -22.17 8.79
C ASP A 126 -7.52 -21.86 7.30
N ASP A 127 -8.06 -20.77 6.78
CA ASP A 127 -7.78 -20.31 5.44
C ASP A 127 -6.28 -20.06 5.24
N ARG A 128 -5.79 -20.31 4.03
CA ARG A 128 -4.41 -20.02 3.63
C ARG A 128 -4.19 -18.51 3.48
N LEU A 129 -4.34 -17.78 4.57
CA LEU A 129 -4.27 -16.33 4.65
C LEU A 129 -3.27 -15.89 5.72
N VAL A 130 -2.43 -14.95 5.36
CA VAL A 130 -1.61 -14.18 6.30
C VAL A 130 -1.89 -12.71 6.07
N VAL A 131 -2.40 -12.03 7.09
CA VAL A 131 -2.61 -10.57 7.07
C VAL A 131 -1.49 -9.89 7.84
N VAL A 132 -0.90 -8.86 7.23
CA VAL A 132 0.17 -8.06 7.82
C VAL A 132 -0.43 -6.74 8.30
N GLN A 133 -0.23 -6.45 9.58
CA GLN A 133 -0.68 -5.22 10.23
C GLN A 133 0.48 -4.46 10.87
N SER A 134 0.32 -3.16 11.06
CA SER A 134 1.38 -2.31 11.59
C SER A 134 0.86 -1.14 12.41
N PHE A 135 1.58 -0.80 13.48
CA PHE A 135 1.38 0.45 14.22
C PHE A 135 1.94 1.69 13.49
N SER A 136 2.74 1.47 12.45
CA SER A 136 3.47 2.56 11.77
C SER A 136 2.57 3.63 11.17
N LYS A 137 1.38 3.25 10.67
CA LYS A 137 0.52 4.15 9.87
C LYS A 137 -0.66 4.66 10.67
N SER A 138 -1.55 3.76 11.08
CA SER A 138 -2.77 4.09 11.80
C SER A 138 -2.55 4.73 13.18
N PHE A 139 -1.37 4.52 13.78
CA PHE A 139 -0.99 5.07 15.07
C PHE A 139 0.20 6.04 15.00
N LEU A 140 0.69 6.39 13.80
CA LEU A 140 1.86 7.24 13.57
C LEU A 140 3.14 6.77 14.33
N MET A 141 3.24 5.47 14.59
CA MET A 141 4.34 4.86 15.35
C MET A 141 5.43 4.28 14.42
N THR A 142 5.77 4.99 13.35
CA THR A 142 6.73 4.52 12.33
C THR A 142 8.10 4.20 12.93
N GLY A 143 8.60 5.01 13.85
CA GLY A 143 9.90 4.81 14.51
C GLY A 143 9.92 3.70 15.56
N TRP A 144 8.77 3.19 16.00
CA TRP A 144 8.66 2.16 17.02
C TRP A 144 8.90 0.74 16.51
N ARG A 145 8.86 0.54 15.19
CA ARG A 145 9.18 -0.71 14.51
C ARG A 145 8.37 -1.91 15.00
N LEU A 146 7.05 -1.76 15.13
CA LEU A 146 6.14 -2.80 15.60
C LEU A 146 4.98 -3.03 14.63
N GLY A 147 4.60 -4.29 14.50
CA GLY A 147 3.43 -4.78 13.77
C GLY A 147 3.11 -6.19 14.21
N TRP A 148 2.11 -6.80 13.59
CA TRP A 148 1.72 -8.17 13.87
C TRP A 148 1.24 -8.88 12.60
N LEU A 149 1.20 -10.21 12.68
CA LEU A 149 0.61 -11.07 11.67
C LEU A 149 -0.66 -11.71 12.24
N VAL A 150 -1.70 -11.78 11.41
CA VAL A 150 -2.85 -12.66 11.65
C VAL A 150 -2.72 -13.81 10.66
N MET A 151 -2.71 -15.04 11.15
CA MET A 151 -2.41 -16.22 10.37
C MET A 151 -3.05 -17.47 10.99
N PRO A 152 -3.18 -18.59 10.24
CA PRO A 152 -3.67 -19.84 10.81
C PRO A 152 -2.86 -20.27 12.03
N PRO A 153 -3.50 -20.76 13.11
CA PRO A 153 -2.81 -21.19 14.34
C PRO A 153 -1.70 -22.20 14.10
N ALA A 154 -1.86 -23.08 13.11
CA ALA A 154 -0.87 -24.09 12.74
C ALA A 154 0.48 -23.51 12.27
N MET A 155 0.53 -22.25 11.84
CA MET A 155 1.76 -21.56 11.44
C MET A 155 2.55 -20.99 12.62
N THR A 156 1.93 -20.83 13.77
CA THR A 156 2.54 -20.13 14.93
C THR A 156 3.90 -20.69 15.34
N PRO A 157 4.12 -22.03 15.42
CA PRO A 157 5.41 -22.57 15.82
C PRO A 157 6.53 -22.25 14.83
N GLN A 158 6.25 -22.34 13.52
CA GLN A 158 7.24 -22.09 12.47
C GLN A 158 7.60 -20.61 12.36
N VAL A 159 6.58 -19.74 12.40
CA VAL A 159 6.79 -18.28 12.35
C VAL A 159 7.47 -17.79 13.63
N GLY A 160 7.13 -18.36 14.79
CA GLY A 160 7.81 -18.07 16.06
C GLY A 160 9.30 -18.40 15.99
N LYS A 161 9.66 -19.56 15.43
CA LYS A 161 11.05 -19.97 15.23
C LYS A 161 11.81 -19.05 14.28
N LEU A 162 11.19 -18.68 13.16
CA LEU A 162 11.78 -17.70 12.22
C LEU A 162 11.98 -16.34 12.88
N LEU A 163 11.05 -15.90 13.70
CA LEU A 163 11.17 -14.63 14.42
C LEU A 163 12.34 -14.67 15.41
N GLU A 164 12.49 -15.77 16.15
CA GLU A 164 13.61 -15.99 17.07
C GLU A 164 14.96 -15.86 16.36
N PHE A 165 15.10 -16.50 15.19
CA PHE A 165 16.36 -16.47 14.43
C PHE A 165 16.63 -15.15 13.73
N ASN A 166 15.60 -14.35 13.41
CA ASN A 166 15.77 -13.05 12.74
C ASN A 166 16.02 -11.90 13.73
N THR A 167 15.11 -11.73 14.71
CA THR A 167 15.08 -10.53 15.55
C THR A 167 14.84 -10.82 17.03
N SER A 168 14.71 -12.10 17.38
CA SER A 168 14.27 -12.61 18.70
C SER A 168 12.84 -12.13 19.04
N CYS A 169 12.66 -10.85 19.34
CA CYS A 169 11.35 -10.26 19.57
C CYS A 169 11.41 -8.73 19.42
N ALA A 170 10.24 -8.09 19.31
CA ALA A 170 10.15 -6.64 19.48
C ALA A 170 10.45 -6.26 20.95
N PRO A 171 11.09 -5.11 21.22
CA PRO A 171 11.38 -4.67 22.59
C PRO A 171 10.12 -4.61 23.45
N VAL A 172 10.18 -5.11 24.68
CA VAL A 172 9.02 -5.23 25.59
C VAL A 172 8.34 -3.89 25.85
N PHE A 173 9.11 -2.81 26.02
CA PHE A 173 8.55 -1.48 26.24
C PHE A 173 7.75 -0.96 25.01
N VAL A 174 8.18 -1.33 23.79
CA VAL A 174 7.43 -1.02 22.55
C VAL A 174 6.12 -1.79 22.51
N GLN A 175 6.14 -3.08 22.87
CA GLN A 175 4.92 -3.89 22.95
C GLN A 175 3.92 -3.33 23.98
N ARG A 176 4.40 -2.92 25.16
CA ARG A 176 3.55 -2.29 26.19
C ARG A 176 2.96 -0.97 25.71
N ALA A 177 3.73 -0.12 25.03
CA ALA A 177 3.21 1.11 24.43
C ALA A 177 2.14 0.83 23.37
N ALA A 178 2.31 -0.22 22.59
CA ALA A 178 1.34 -0.64 21.59
C ALA A 178 0.01 -1.11 22.20
N LEU A 179 0.04 -1.78 23.35
CA LEU A 179 -1.18 -2.14 24.08
C LEU A 179 -1.99 -0.89 24.48
N VAL A 180 -1.30 0.18 24.92
CA VAL A 180 -1.94 1.45 25.22
C VAL A 180 -2.55 2.08 23.95
N ALA A 181 -1.82 2.05 22.84
CA ALA A 181 -2.31 2.56 21.55
C ALA A 181 -3.56 1.81 21.10
N LEU A 182 -3.57 0.47 21.21
CA LEU A 182 -4.74 -0.36 20.88
C LEU A 182 -5.94 -0.06 21.77
N ALA A 183 -5.73 0.07 23.08
CA ALA A 183 -6.78 0.40 24.03
C ALA A 183 -7.40 1.79 23.76
N GLN A 184 -6.68 2.68 23.08
CA GLN A 184 -7.14 4.02 22.74
C GLN A 184 -7.44 4.21 21.24
N THR A 185 -7.59 3.13 20.49
CA THR A 185 -7.82 3.16 19.03
C THR A 185 -8.94 4.12 18.64
N GLU A 186 -10.09 4.03 19.32
CA GLU A 186 -11.28 4.86 19.04
C GLU A 186 -11.06 6.36 19.30
N ALA A 187 -10.12 6.72 20.16
CA ALA A 187 -9.77 8.10 20.42
C ALA A 187 -8.67 8.64 19.49
N ILE A 188 -7.73 7.77 19.07
CA ILE A 188 -6.52 8.14 18.31
C ILE A 188 -6.79 8.11 16.80
N THR A 189 -7.25 6.97 16.30
CA THR A 189 -7.29 6.70 14.86
C THR A 189 -8.23 7.63 14.08
N PRO A 190 -9.46 7.93 14.56
CA PRO A 190 -10.35 8.83 13.84
C PRO A 190 -9.76 10.24 13.62
N ARG A 191 -9.01 10.75 14.60
CA ARG A 191 -8.34 12.06 14.47
C ARG A 191 -7.23 12.03 13.42
N ILE A 192 -6.46 10.96 13.37
CA ILE A 192 -5.41 10.77 12.37
C ILE A 192 -6.04 10.68 10.97
N VAL A 193 -7.10 9.87 10.82
CA VAL A 193 -7.80 9.69 9.55
C VAL A 193 -8.42 11.00 9.07
N ALA A 194 -9.10 11.74 9.93
CA ALA A 194 -9.67 13.04 9.61
C ALA A 194 -8.58 14.01 9.13
N HIS A 195 -7.47 14.13 9.87
CA HIS A 195 -6.36 15.01 9.50
C HIS A 195 -5.72 14.61 8.17
N LEU A 196 -5.51 13.31 7.91
CA LEU A 196 -4.95 12.84 6.65
C LEU A 196 -5.93 13.03 5.48
N LYS A 197 -7.23 12.91 5.75
CA LYS A 197 -8.27 13.26 4.78
C LYS A 197 -8.20 14.74 4.41
N ASP A 198 -8.06 15.64 5.39
CA ASP A 198 -7.89 17.07 5.15
C ASP A 198 -6.61 17.36 4.35
N CYS A 199 -5.52 16.65 4.63
CA CYS A 199 -4.28 16.74 3.84
C CYS A 199 -4.52 16.35 2.38
N ARG A 200 -5.20 15.22 2.13
CA ARG A 200 -5.54 14.76 0.79
C ARG A 200 -6.42 15.78 0.06
N ASP A 201 -7.50 16.18 0.73
CA ASP A 201 -8.52 17.06 0.15
C ASP A 201 -8.01 18.51 -0.03
N THR A 202 -6.90 18.87 0.63
CA THR A 202 -6.15 20.09 0.36
C THR A 202 -5.24 19.94 -0.86
N LEU A 203 -4.45 18.85 -0.93
CA LEU A 203 -3.42 18.71 -1.97
C LEU A 203 -4.01 18.34 -3.33
N VAL A 204 -4.91 17.34 -3.38
CA VAL A 204 -5.36 16.76 -4.65
C VAL A 204 -6.07 17.78 -5.55
N PRO A 205 -7.01 18.61 -5.06
CA PRO A 205 -7.62 19.64 -5.90
C PRO A 205 -6.61 20.66 -6.45
N LEU A 206 -5.60 21.03 -5.66
CA LEU A 206 -4.54 21.93 -6.11
C LEU A 206 -3.72 21.33 -7.25
N LEU A 207 -3.44 20.02 -7.19
CA LEU A 207 -2.73 19.31 -8.25
C LEU A 207 -3.60 19.14 -9.50
N GLN A 208 -4.90 18.83 -9.34
CA GLN A 208 -5.86 18.72 -10.45
C GLN A 208 -6.06 20.04 -11.21
N ALA A 209 -5.91 21.16 -10.52
CA ALA A 209 -5.99 22.49 -11.15
C ALA A 209 -4.76 22.84 -12.01
N VAL A 210 -3.67 22.06 -11.93
CA VAL A 210 -2.46 22.29 -12.72
C VAL A 210 -2.61 21.66 -14.11
N PRO A 211 -2.53 22.45 -15.20
CA PRO A 211 -2.64 21.89 -16.55
C PRO A 211 -1.60 20.79 -16.81
N GLY A 212 -2.06 19.67 -17.36
CA GLY A 212 -1.21 18.51 -17.67
C GLY A 212 -0.88 17.60 -16.47
N VAL A 213 -1.38 17.88 -15.28
CA VAL A 213 -1.28 16.97 -14.13
C VAL A 213 -2.53 16.09 -14.05
N GLN A 214 -2.31 14.78 -14.00
CA GLN A 214 -3.33 13.77 -13.77
C GLN A 214 -3.15 13.18 -12.37
N VAL A 215 -4.17 13.24 -11.55
CA VAL A 215 -4.19 12.66 -10.19
C VAL A 215 -5.64 12.45 -9.75
N SER A 216 -5.92 11.33 -9.10
CA SER A 216 -7.24 11.03 -8.52
C SER A 216 -7.23 11.15 -6.99
N HIS A 217 -8.43 11.27 -6.42
CA HIS A 217 -8.61 11.13 -4.98
C HIS A 217 -8.48 9.66 -4.59
N ALA A 218 -7.35 9.32 -3.96
CA ALA A 218 -7.13 7.99 -3.46
C ALA A 218 -8.18 7.62 -2.38
N PRO A 219 -8.85 6.45 -2.47
CA PRO A 219 -9.79 6.01 -1.45
C PRO A 219 -9.14 5.64 -0.12
N GLY A 220 -7.84 5.35 -0.11
CA GLY A 220 -7.10 4.98 1.08
C GLY A 220 -5.61 5.33 1.02
N GLY A 221 -4.90 5.04 2.10
CA GLY A 221 -3.46 5.33 2.22
C GLY A 221 -3.15 6.80 2.51
N MET A 222 -1.94 7.23 2.20
CA MET A 222 -1.46 8.59 2.49
C MET A 222 -0.69 9.20 1.30
N TYR A 223 -1.05 8.78 0.07
CA TYR A 223 -0.29 9.15 -1.14
C TYR A 223 -1.21 9.66 -2.23
N ALA A 224 -0.79 10.74 -2.90
CA ALA A 224 -1.25 11.12 -4.21
C ALA A 224 -0.28 10.54 -5.24
N PHE A 225 -0.80 9.75 -6.17
CA PHE A 225 -0.02 9.18 -7.25
C PHE A 225 -0.41 9.90 -8.53
N LEU A 226 0.53 10.69 -9.05
CA LEU A 226 0.25 11.68 -10.10
C LEU A 226 1.14 11.46 -11.32
N ARG A 227 0.67 11.91 -12.48
CA ARG A 227 1.40 11.93 -13.73
C ARG A 227 1.40 13.34 -14.30
N ILE A 228 2.52 13.72 -14.92
CA ILE A 228 2.67 15.03 -15.59
C ILE A 228 2.83 14.77 -17.09
N ALA A 229 1.98 15.38 -17.90
CA ALA A 229 2.03 15.23 -19.35
C ALA A 229 3.40 15.64 -19.92
N GLY A 230 3.90 14.87 -20.87
CA GLY A 230 5.21 15.11 -21.49
C GLY A 230 6.43 14.69 -20.64
N GLN A 231 6.23 14.18 -19.42
CA GLN A 231 7.30 13.71 -18.53
C GLN A 231 7.27 12.18 -18.43
N ALA A 232 8.05 11.50 -19.29
CA ALA A 232 8.02 10.04 -19.38
C ALA A 232 9.01 9.35 -18.43
N ASP A 233 10.14 9.97 -18.09
CA ASP A 233 11.16 9.43 -17.20
C ASP A 233 10.91 9.92 -15.76
N SER A 234 10.28 9.09 -14.96
CA SER A 234 9.91 9.43 -13.57
C SER A 234 11.13 9.64 -12.66
N LEU A 235 12.24 8.95 -12.91
CA LEU A 235 13.45 9.09 -12.10
C LEU A 235 14.14 10.43 -12.37
N GLN A 236 14.32 10.80 -13.64
CA GLN A 236 14.90 12.09 -14.01
C GLN A 236 13.99 13.24 -13.57
N LEU A 237 12.67 13.08 -13.75
CA LEU A 237 11.69 14.06 -13.27
C LEU A 237 11.79 14.26 -11.75
N ALA A 238 11.86 13.17 -10.97
CA ALA A 238 12.00 13.27 -9.51
C ALA A 238 13.29 14.01 -9.11
N LYS A 239 14.43 13.73 -9.78
CA LYS A 239 15.68 14.45 -9.55
C LYS A 239 15.58 15.94 -9.88
N ARG A 240 15.02 16.29 -11.03
CA ARG A 240 14.80 17.68 -11.43
C ARG A 240 13.89 18.43 -10.45
N LEU A 241 12.82 17.81 -10.01
CA LEU A 241 11.91 18.43 -9.02
C LEU A 241 12.61 18.73 -7.70
N VAL A 242 13.56 17.88 -7.27
CA VAL A 242 14.38 18.18 -6.08
C VAL A 242 15.27 19.39 -6.31
N THR A 243 16.01 19.43 -7.42
CA THR A 243 17.02 20.46 -7.67
C THR A 243 16.42 21.79 -8.11
N GLU A 244 15.34 21.77 -8.92
CA GLU A 244 14.77 22.94 -9.57
C GLU A 244 13.56 23.50 -8.81
N ALA A 245 12.79 22.64 -8.10
CA ALA A 245 11.57 23.07 -7.41
C ALA A 245 11.60 22.83 -5.89
N GLY A 246 12.63 22.15 -5.36
CA GLY A 246 12.70 21.78 -3.94
C GLY A 246 11.60 20.80 -3.52
N LEU A 247 11.17 19.92 -4.44
CA LEU A 247 10.11 18.93 -4.24
C LEU A 247 10.67 17.51 -4.26
N GLY A 248 10.60 16.80 -3.13
CA GLY A 248 11.03 15.41 -3.00
C GLY A 248 9.86 14.44 -3.23
N LEU A 249 9.70 13.93 -4.46
CA LEU A 249 8.69 12.94 -4.83
C LEU A 249 9.36 11.61 -5.18
N ALA A 250 8.66 10.49 -4.91
CA ALA A 250 9.20 9.18 -5.29
C ALA A 250 8.84 8.84 -6.74
N PRO A 251 9.80 8.39 -7.58
CA PRO A 251 9.54 8.02 -8.96
C PRO A 251 8.70 6.76 -9.05
N GLY A 252 7.77 6.73 -10.00
CA GLY A 252 6.85 5.61 -10.20
C GLY A 252 7.56 4.31 -10.58
N VAL A 253 8.62 4.40 -11.37
CA VAL A 253 9.44 3.23 -11.76
C VAL A 253 9.98 2.45 -10.56
N ALA A 254 10.15 3.07 -9.40
CA ALA A 254 10.55 2.41 -8.17
C ALA A 254 9.49 1.43 -7.61
N PHE A 255 8.22 1.55 -8.03
CA PHE A 255 7.13 0.70 -7.57
C PHE A 255 6.79 -0.41 -8.57
N ALA A 256 6.96 -0.17 -9.84
CA ALA A 256 6.88 -1.13 -10.94
C ALA A 256 7.23 -0.46 -12.28
N PRO A 257 7.66 -1.23 -13.30
CA PRO A 257 7.92 -0.68 -14.64
C PRO A 257 6.69 -0.01 -15.28
N GLU A 258 5.50 -0.55 -15.06
CA GLU A 258 4.23 -0.01 -15.59
C GLU A 258 3.80 1.31 -14.92
N ALA A 259 4.43 1.70 -13.84
CA ALA A 259 4.24 2.98 -13.18
C ALA A 259 5.24 4.05 -13.65
N GLU A 260 5.99 3.77 -14.73
CA GLU A 260 6.87 4.76 -15.35
C GLU A 260 6.07 6.02 -15.79
N GLY A 261 6.66 7.19 -15.60
CA GLY A 261 5.99 8.48 -15.83
C GLY A 261 5.09 8.96 -14.68
N TRP A 262 4.88 8.15 -13.64
CA TRP A 262 4.15 8.54 -12.43
C TRP A 262 5.10 8.97 -11.32
N LEU A 263 4.59 9.77 -10.39
CA LEU A 263 5.26 10.22 -9.17
C LEU A 263 4.38 10.00 -7.96
N ARG A 264 4.96 9.57 -6.84
CA ARG A 264 4.26 9.45 -5.56
C ARG A 264 4.56 10.65 -4.67
N TRP A 265 3.51 11.36 -4.29
CA TRP A 265 3.53 12.42 -3.29
C TRP A 265 2.92 11.92 -1.99
N CYS A 266 3.68 11.93 -0.89
CA CYS A 266 3.13 11.66 0.44
C CYS A 266 2.45 12.94 0.95
N PHE A 267 1.12 12.91 1.15
CA PHE A 267 0.39 14.06 1.66
C PHE A 267 0.30 14.12 3.20
N ALA A 268 0.85 13.12 3.90
CA ALA A 268 0.89 13.15 5.35
C ALA A 268 1.80 14.27 5.85
N SER A 269 1.20 15.40 6.18
CA SER A 269 1.85 16.61 6.70
C SER A 269 1.21 17.03 8.01
N ARG A 270 2.00 17.55 8.93
CA ARG A 270 1.47 18.20 10.15
C ARG A 270 0.89 19.59 9.87
N ASP A 271 1.28 20.18 8.76
CA ASP A 271 0.92 21.53 8.36
C ASP A 271 0.34 21.52 6.94
N LEU A 272 -0.93 21.83 6.81
CA LEU A 272 -1.65 21.89 5.55
C LEU A 272 -1.08 22.98 4.61
N ALA A 273 -0.58 24.10 5.17
CA ALA A 273 -0.01 25.17 4.35
C ALA A 273 1.22 24.70 3.55
N ARG A 274 1.99 23.74 4.07
CA ARG A 274 3.13 23.15 3.34
C ARG A 274 2.69 22.39 2.09
N LEU A 275 1.52 21.77 2.10
CA LEU A 275 0.98 21.07 0.92
C LEU A 275 0.62 22.09 -0.17
N GLY A 276 -0.03 23.21 0.20
CA GLY A 276 -0.30 24.32 -0.72
C GLY A 276 0.98 24.94 -1.29
N GLN A 277 1.98 25.18 -0.44
CA GLN A 277 3.30 25.66 -0.89
C GLN A 277 3.97 24.69 -1.87
N GLY A 278 3.87 23.39 -1.61
CA GLY A 278 4.40 22.37 -2.50
C GLY A 278 3.71 22.38 -3.86
N ALA A 279 2.37 22.42 -3.89
CA ALA A 279 1.60 22.51 -5.11
C ALA A 279 1.94 23.80 -5.89
N ALA A 280 2.07 24.93 -5.21
CA ALA A 280 2.46 26.19 -5.84
C ALA A 280 3.89 26.15 -6.44
N ARG A 281 4.84 25.43 -5.82
CA ARG A 281 6.18 25.19 -6.38
C ARG A 281 6.10 24.36 -7.66
N LEU A 282 5.30 23.30 -7.67
CA LEU A 282 5.10 22.48 -8.86
C LEU A 282 4.50 23.31 -9.99
N THR A 283 3.48 24.12 -9.72
CA THR A 283 2.83 24.99 -10.70
C THR A 283 3.83 25.96 -11.32
N ARG A 284 4.62 26.69 -10.51
CA ARG A 284 5.66 27.60 -11.02
C ARG A 284 6.69 26.88 -11.88
N TRP A 285 7.15 25.72 -11.44
CA TRP A 285 8.13 24.93 -12.18
C TRP A 285 7.60 24.51 -13.55
N LEU A 286 6.33 24.09 -13.63
CA LEU A 286 5.69 23.72 -14.91
C LEU A 286 5.43 24.91 -15.84
N SER A 287 5.16 26.10 -15.28
CA SER A 287 4.96 27.32 -16.08
C SER A 287 6.27 27.95 -16.58
N GLY A 288 7.43 27.40 -16.25
CA GLY A 288 8.73 27.98 -16.58
C GLY A 288 9.05 29.28 -15.86
N SER A 289 8.27 29.63 -14.82
CA SER A 289 8.46 30.83 -13.99
C SER A 289 9.32 30.45 -12.76
N ALA A 290 10.60 30.12 -13.00
CA ALA A 290 11.55 29.86 -11.93
C ALA A 290 12.10 31.14 -11.33
#